data_c4837b29ef3df993f5efb9fba51a92db
#
_entry.id   c4837b29ef3df993f5efb9fba51a92db
#
_cell.length_a   1.000
_cell.length_b   1.000
_cell.length_c   1.000
_cell.angle_alpha   90.00
_cell.angle_beta   90.00
_cell.angle_gamma   90.00
#
_symmetry.space_group_name_H-M   'P 1'
#
loop_
_entity.id
_entity.type
_entity.pdbx_description
1 polymer ?
#
loop_
_entity_poly.entity_id
_entity_poly.type
_entity_poly.pdbx_seq_one_letter_code
_entity_poly.pdbx_strand_id
1 'polypeptide(L)'
;MKKVFLLISVCLLSIGHTFAQGKQVTIKAGTIVPLQSVNTVLAREVEEGQTVDFRVSQDVYVNDCCAIPRGTLVKGKVTEARKSSLAGTKGRLGINISGLTLANGDQIFFSNTDVRISGKNRTPLAVVTGLLLWPCIFIPGTKAVMPAGYEVQGTVASTVNVTTE
;
A
#
# COMPACT_ATOMS: atom_id res chain seq x y z
N MET A 1 -1.54 -46.91 46.05
CA MET A 1 -0.65 -46.45 44.96
C MET A 1 -1.42 -46.17 43.66
N LYS A 2 -2.28 -47.06 43.16
CA LYS A 2 -3.05 -46.81 41.89
C LYS A 2 -3.97 -45.58 41.94
N LYS A 3 -4.61 -45.26 43.07
CA LYS A 3 -5.51 -44.09 43.19
C LYS A 3 -4.78 -42.76 43.23
N VAL A 4 -3.53 -42.72 43.69
CA VAL A 4 -2.69 -41.49 43.70
C VAL A 4 -2.17 -41.19 42.30
N PHE A 5 -1.85 -42.23 41.54
CA PHE A 5 -1.44 -42.08 40.13
C PHE A 5 -2.55 -41.52 39.21
N LEU A 6 -3.81 -41.93 39.51
CA LEU A 6 -4.98 -41.45 38.77
C LEU A 6 -5.27 -39.97 39.08
N LEU A 7 -5.08 -39.53 40.33
CA LEU A 7 -5.23 -38.13 40.72
C LEU A 7 -4.15 -37.21 40.10
N ILE A 8 -2.92 -37.69 40.04
CA ILE A 8 -1.82 -36.94 39.38
C ILE A 8 -2.04 -36.85 37.87
N SER A 9 -2.59 -37.89 37.22
CA SER A 9 -2.91 -37.89 35.80
C SER A 9 -4.02 -36.88 35.43
N VAL A 10 -5.02 -36.71 36.29
CA VAL A 10 -6.11 -35.74 36.09
C VAL A 10 -5.62 -34.30 36.28
N CYS A 11 -4.70 -34.05 37.24
CA CYS A 11 -4.09 -32.74 37.43
C CYS A 11 -3.19 -32.32 36.28
N LEU A 12 -2.52 -33.20 35.56
CA LEU A 12 -1.68 -32.87 34.40
C LEU A 12 -2.49 -32.50 33.14
N LEU A 13 -3.75 -32.92 33.06
CA LEU A 13 -4.66 -32.60 31.93
C LEU A 13 -5.31 -31.21 32.04
N SER A 14 -5.23 -30.56 33.19
CA SER A 14 -5.78 -29.22 33.44
C SER A 14 -4.77 -28.09 33.23
N ILE A 15 -3.59 -28.36 32.66
CA ILE A 15 -2.64 -27.32 32.25
C ILE A 15 -3.21 -26.60 31.03
N GLY A 16 -3.94 -25.62 31.35
CA GLY A 16 -4.56 -24.52 30.72
C GLY A 16 -4.22 -24.25 29.27
N HIS A 17 -5.20 -24.36 28.44
CA HIS A 17 -5.28 -23.59 27.21
C HIS A 17 -5.51 -22.13 27.62
N THR A 18 -4.45 -21.42 27.99
CA THR A 18 -4.45 -19.97 28.01
C THR A 18 -4.50 -19.54 26.56
N PHE A 19 -5.72 -19.40 26.02
CA PHE A 19 -5.94 -18.63 24.83
C PHE A 19 -5.53 -17.19 25.16
N ALA A 20 -4.44 -16.73 24.58
CA ALA A 20 -4.13 -15.31 24.56
C ALA A 20 -5.33 -14.64 23.87
N GLN A 21 -6.21 -14.01 24.65
CA GLN A 21 -7.29 -13.19 24.10
C GLN A 21 -6.65 -11.95 23.52
N GLY A 22 -6.47 -11.91 22.19
CA GLY A 22 -6.02 -10.73 21.49
C GLY A 22 -6.95 -9.55 21.86
N LYS A 23 -6.37 -8.43 22.20
CA LYS A 23 -7.11 -7.22 22.55
C LYS A 23 -7.78 -6.69 21.29
N GLN A 24 -9.11 -6.56 21.30
CA GLN A 24 -9.83 -5.92 20.18
C GLN A 24 -9.66 -4.41 20.23
N VAL A 25 -9.25 -3.83 19.12
CA VAL A 25 -9.06 -2.39 18.94
C VAL A 25 -9.92 -1.91 17.78
N THR A 26 -10.66 -0.83 17.98
CA THR A 26 -11.51 -0.25 16.95
C THR A 26 -10.78 0.87 16.23
N ILE A 27 -10.47 0.68 14.95
CA ILE A 27 -9.93 1.72 14.07
C ILE A 27 -11.11 2.50 13.48
N LYS A 28 -11.14 3.80 13.72
CA LYS A 28 -12.22 4.66 13.23
C LYS A 28 -12.06 4.98 11.74
N ALA A 29 -13.17 5.15 11.04
CA ALA A 29 -13.18 5.73 9.70
C ALA A 29 -12.48 7.10 9.71
N GLY A 30 -11.72 7.42 8.67
CA GLY A 30 -10.92 8.64 8.60
C GLY A 30 -9.52 8.53 9.21
N THR A 31 -9.16 7.41 9.87
CA THR A 31 -7.80 7.19 10.36
C THR A 31 -6.82 7.17 9.18
N ILE A 32 -5.74 7.94 9.30
CA ILE A 32 -4.70 8.03 8.26
C ILE A 32 -3.65 6.94 8.51
N VAL A 33 -3.37 6.15 7.49
CA VAL A 33 -2.34 5.11 7.49
C VAL A 33 -1.23 5.55 6.53
N PRO A 34 -0.01 5.84 7.04
CA PRO A 34 1.11 6.21 6.18
C PRO A 34 1.67 4.98 5.46
N LEU A 35 1.74 5.05 4.15
CA LEU A 35 2.19 4.00 3.25
C LEU A 35 3.43 4.45 2.48
N GLN A 36 4.27 3.52 2.08
CA GLN A 36 5.39 3.79 1.16
C GLN A 36 5.52 2.68 0.12
N SER A 37 5.93 3.06 -1.10
CA SER A 37 6.20 2.09 -2.15
C SER A 37 7.42 1.23 -1.81
N VAL A 38 7.33 -0.08 -2.07
CA VAL A 38 8.46 -1.00 -1.84
C VAL A 38 9.50 -0.86 -2.94
N ASN A 39 9.06 -0.81 -4.19
CA ASN A 39 9.92 -0.80 -5.37
C ASN A 39 9.73 0.48 -6.19
N THR A 40 10.73 0.79 -7.02
CA THR A 40 10.58 1.81 -8.06
C THR A 40 9.67 1.28 -9.17
N VAL A 41 8.64 2.05 -9.51
CA VAL A 41 7.68 1.72 -10.57
C VAL A 41 7.77 2.73 -11.70
N LEU A 42 8.05 2.23 -12.90
CA LEU A 42 8.08 3.04 -14.12
C LEU A 42 6.83 2.76 -14.96
N ALA A 43 6.13 3.81 -15.39
CA ALA A 43 4.93 3.66 -16.20
C ALA A 43 5.16 2.93 -17.56
N ARG A 44 6.40 2.78 -17.99
CA ARG A 44 6.77 2.03 -19.21
C ARG A 44 6.93 0.52 -18.98
N GLU A 45 7.10 0.09 -17.72
CA GLU A 45 7.45 -1.27 -17.33
C GLU A 45 6.27 -2.02 -16.67
N VAL A 46 5.21 -1.30 -16.38
CA VAL A 46 3.99 -1.86 -15.79
C VAL A 46 2.81 -1.70 -16.75
N GLU A 47 1.82 -2.58 -16.56
CA GLU A 47 0.58 -2.57 -17.33
C GLU A 47 -0.61 -2.23 -16.44
N GLU A 48 -1.70 -1.74 -17.04
CA GLU A 48 -2.96 -1.50 -16.33
C GLU A 48 -3.50 -2.84 -15.78
N GLY A 49 -3.91 -2.82 -14.51
CA GLY A 49 -4.36 -4.02 -13.79
C GLY A 49 -3.26 -4.74 -13.01
N GLN A 50 -1.98 -4.46 -13.25
CA GLN A 50 -0.86 -5.04 -12.53
C GLN A 50 -0.86 -4.59 -11.06
N THR A 51 -0.37 -5.47 -10.18
CA THR A 51 -0.25 -5.20 -8.74
C THR A 51 1.13 -4.62 -8.42
N VAL A 52 1.14 -3.60 -7.57
CA VAL A 52 2.34 -2.95 -7.02
C VAL A 52 2.30 -3.04 -5.51
N ASP A 53 3.44 -3.36 -4.91
CA ASP A 53 3.55 -3.54 -3.47
C ASP A 53 3.89 -2.23 -2.76
N PHE A 54 3.14 -1.96 -1.70
CA PHE A 54 3.35 -0.92 -0.71
C PHE A 54 3.53 -1.55 0.66
N ARG A 55 4.01 -0.79 1.61
CA ARG A 55 4.10 -1.17 3.02
C ARG A 55 3.74 0.00 3.92
N VAL A 56 3.23 -0.30 5.09
CA VAL A 56 2.99 0.69 6.14
C VAL A 56 4.35 1.23 6.60
N SER A 57 4.53 2.55 6.58
CA SER A 57 5.83 3.19 6.89
C SER A 57 6.05 3.41 8.39
N GLN A 58 4.97 3.52 9.17
CA GLN A 58 5.00 3.75 10.62
C GLN A 58 3.89 2.97 11.31
N ASP A 59 4.12 2.58 12.57
CA ASP A 59 3.10 1.94 13.38
C ASP A 59 1.89 2.87 13.59
N VAL A 60 0.69 2.33 13.43
CA VAL A 60 -0.55 3.05 13.71
C VAL A 60 -1.11 2.61 15.05
N TYR A 61 -1.08 3.51 16.03
CA TYR A 61 -1.58 3.26 17.37
C TYR A 61 -3.01 3.76 17.53
N VAL A 62 -3.82 2.98 18.22
CA VAL A 62 -5.19 3.34 18.64
C VAL A 62 -5.34 2.94 20.09
N ASN A 63 -5.67 3.89 20.98
CA ASN A 63 -5.80 3.67 22.42
C ASN A 63 -4.57 2.93 23.03
N ASP A 64 -3.36 3.42 22.72
CA ASP A 64 -2.08 2.87 23.17
C ASP A 64 -1.78 1.41 22.71
N CYS A 65 -2.60 0.89 21.80
CA CYS A 65 -2.36 -0.42 21.18
C CYS A 65 -1.91 -0.22 19.73
N CYS A 66 -0.90 -0.99 19.30
CA CYS A 66 -0.48 -1.02 17.89
C CYS A 66 -1.55 -1.74 17.07
N ALA A 67 -2.37 -0.97 16.35
CA ALA A 67 -3.46 -1.51 15.54
C ALA A 67 -2.97 -1.99 14.17
N ILE A 68 -2.01 -1.28 13.57
CA ILE A 68 -1.40 -1.66 12.28
C ILE A 68 0.11 -1.53 12.44
N PRO A 69 0.86 -2.64 12.45
CA PRO A 69 2.30 -2.60 12.60
C PRO A 69 2.99 -2.09 11.31
N ARG A 70 4.09 -1.39 11.50
CA ARG A 70 5.01 -1.01 10.43
C ARG A 70 5.44 -2.24 9.63
N GLY A 71 5.55 -2.07 8.32
CA GLY A 71 5.98 -3.14 7.42
C GLY A 71 4.83 -4.01 6.91
N THR A 72 3.59 -3.84 7.40
CA THR A 72 2.41 -4.52 6.86
C THR A 72 2.32 -4.28 5.36
N LEU A 73 2.21 -5.37 4.58
CA LEU A 73 2.13 -5.31 3.12
C LEU A 73 0.74 -4.86 2.67
N VAL A 74 0.75 -3.98 1.68
CA VAL A 74 -0.45 -3.39 1.08
C VAL A 74 -0.33 -3.50 -0.43
N LYS A 75 -1.37 -3.97 -1.10
CA LYS A 75 -1.37 -4.11 -2.55
C LYS A 75 -2.11 -2.94 -3.21
N GLY A 76 -1.43 -2.29 -4.14
CA GLY A 76 -2.02 -1.30 -5.04
C GLY A 76 -2.22 -1.89 -6.43
N LYS A 77 -3.29 -1.49 -7.12
CA LYS A 77 -3.57 -1.88 -8.50
C LYS A 77 -3.30 -0.71 -9.44
N VAL A 78 -2.53 -0.95 -10.49
CA VAL A 78 -2.27 0.05 -11.54
C VAL A 78 -3.56 0.31 -12.31
N THR A 79 -4.01 1.57 -12.32
CA THR A 79 -5.23 2.04 -13.01
C THR A 79 -4.91 2.76 -14.31
N GLU A 80 -3.73 3.36 -14.43
CA GLU A 80 -3.25 4.02 -15.64
C GLU A 80 -1.75 3.81 -15.78
N ALA A 81 -1.29 3.33 -16.94
CA ALA A 81 0.11 3.16 -17.26
C ALA A 81 0.39 3.65 -18.68
N ARG A 82 0.78 4.93 -18.81
CA ARG A 82 1.13 5.54 -20.10
C ARG A 82 2.59 5.92 -20.19
N LYS A 83 3.28 5.39 -21.19
CA LYS A 83 4.67 5.78 -21.50
C LYS A 83 4.70 7.21 -22.01
N SER A 84 5.81 7.90 -21.77
CA SER A 84 6.12 9.13 -22.51
C SER A 84 6.35 8.80 -23.98
N SER A 85 5.88 9.66 -24.87
CA SER A 85 5.99 9.49 -26.32
C SER A 85 6.75 10.67 -26.94
N LEU A 86 6.98 10.58 -28.24
CA LEU A 86 7.53 11.67 -29.07
C LEU A 86 6.60 12.90 -29.03
N ALA A 87 7.07 14.01 -29.53
CA ALA A 87 6.39 15.30 -29.49
C ALA A 87 6.07 15.82 -28.07
N GLY A 88 6.94 15.51 -27.08
CA GLY A 88 6.87 16.03 -25.73
C GLY A 88 5.76 15.43 -24.84
N THR A 89 5.06 14.40 -25.28
CA THR A 89 3.96 13.79 -24.51
C THR A 89 4.47 13.16 -23.21
N LYS A 90 3.90 13.58 -22.08
CA LYS A 90 4.28 13.10 -20.74
C LYS A 90 3.77 11.68 -20.47
N GLY A 91 4.58 10.89 -19.72
CA GLY A 91 4.12 9.64 -19.12
C GLY A 91 3.14 9.88 -17.98
N ARG A 92 2.27 8.90 -17.71
CA ARG A 92 1.32 8.89 -16.59
C ARG A 92 1.33 7.54 -15.91
N LEU A 93 1.23 7.57 -14.59
CA LEU A 93 1.10 6.39 -13.75
C LEU A 93 0.00 6.65 -12.72
N GLY A 94 -1.05 5.86 -12.74
CA GLY A 94 -2.13 5.85 -11.77
C GLY A 94 -2.11 4.54 -11.00
N ILE A 95 -2.22 4.58 -9.67
CA ILE A 95 -2.29 3.42 -8.82
C ILE A 95 -3.39 3.64 -7.79
N ASN A 96 -4.32 2.71 -7.69
CA ASN A 96 -5.35 2.69 -6.65
C ASN A 96 -4.97 1.69 -5.56
N ILE A 97 -5.05 2.11 -4.30
CA ILE A 97 -4.81 1.25 -3.14
C ILE A 97 -6.14 1.05 -2.42
N SER A 98 -6.71 -0.14 -2.54
CA SER A 98 -8.06 -0.44 -2.03
C SER A 98 -8.09 -0.74 -0.54
N GLY A 99 -7.00 -1.26 0.03
CA GLY A 99 -6.93 -1.63 1.44
C GLY A 99 -5.73 -2.50 1.77
N LEU A 100 -5.68 -2.94 3.01
CA LEU A 100 -4.66 -3.88 3.52
C LEU A 100 -5.32 -5.07 4.23
N THR A 101 -4.56 -6.15 4.32
CA THR A 101 -4.92 -7.32 5.13
C THR A 101 -3.86 -7.48 6.21
N LEU A 102 -4.29 -7.54 7.47
CA LEU A 102 -3.44 -7.82 8.62
C LEU A 102 -3.07 -9.31 8.69
N ALA A 103 -2.06 -9.64 9.49
CA ALA A 103 -1.60 -11.01 9.69
C ALA A 103 -2.67 -11.94 10.28
N ASN A 104 -3.59 -11.40 11.08
CA ASN A 104 -4.75 -12.11 11.65
C ASN A 104 -5.91 -12.32 10.65
N GLY A 105 -5.79 -11.82 9.41
CA GLY A 105 -6.81 -11.93 8.38
C GLY A 105 -7.81 -10.77 8.32
N ASP A 106 -7.78 -9.83 9.25
CA ASP A 106 -8.65 -8.66 9.24
C ASP A 106 -8.33 -7.76 8.02
N GLN A 107 -9.38 -7.29 7.35
CA GLN A 107 -9.25 -6.42 6.18
C GLN A 107 -9.64 -4.99 6.52
N ILE A 108 -8.79 -4.05 6.16
CA ILE A 108 -9.02 -2.62 6.32
C ILE A 108 -9.08 -2.00 4.92
N PHE A 109 -10.24 -1.44 4.57
CA PHE A 109 -10.44 -0.78 3.28
C PHE A 109 -10.07 0.71 3.38
N PHE A 110 -9.46 1.22 2.31
CA PHE A 110 -9.15 2.63 2.16
C PHE A 110 -10.14 3.32 1.23
N SER A 111 -10.42 4.58 1.53
CA SER A 111 -11.15 5.48 0.64
C SER A 111 -10.19 6.49 0.01
N ASN A 112 -10.43 6.82 -1.25
CA ASN A 112 -9.72 7.91 -1.94
C ASN A 112 -8.18 7.81 -2.00
N THR A 113 -7.62 6.60 -2.03
CA THR A 113 -6.17 6.39 -2.08
C THR A 113 -5.70 6.18 -3.53
N ASP A 114 -5.95 7.18 -4.37
CA ASP A 114 -5.47 7.21 -5.76
C ASP A 114 -4.14 7.96 -5.85
N VAL A 115 -3.09 7.25 -6.19
CA VAL A 115 -1.76 7.82 -6.47
C VAL A 115 -1.65 8.14 -7.95
N ARG A 116 -1.42 9.40 -8.29
CA ARG A 116 -1.24 9.86 -9.68
C ARG A 116 0.10 10.54 -9.87
N ILE A 117 0.95 9.93 -10.66
CA ILE A 117 2.27 10.45 -10.99
C ILE A 117 2.32 10.74 -12.48
N SER A 118 2.72 11.94 -12.85
CA SER A 118 2.90 12.32 -14.24
C SER A 118 4.25 13.00 -14.47
N GLY A 119 4.86 12.71 -15.61
CA GLY A 119 6.04 13.43 -16.07
C GLY A 119 5.70 14.89 -16.42
N LYS A 120 6.73 15.69 -16.70
CA LYS A 120 6.56 17.05 -17.21
C LYS A 120 6.18 17.00 -18.70
N ASN A 121 5.19 17.79 -19.07
CA ASN A 121 4.81 17.96 -20.48
C ASN A 121 5.80 18.89 -21.19
N ARG A 122 6.42 18.41 -22.25
CA ARG A 122 7.35 19.20 -23.10
C ARG A 122 6.76 19.50 -24.47
N THR A 123 5.49 19.20 -24.70
CA THR A 123 4.80 19.44 -25.98
C THR A 123 4.90 20.90 -26.44
N PRO A 124 4.68 21.93 -25.58
CA PRO A 124 4.83 23.32 -26.02
C PRO A 124 6.22 23.63 -26.53
N LEU A 125 7.26 23.11 -25.87
CA LEU A 125 8.64 23.30 -26.31
C LEU A 125 8.92 22.56 -27.63
N ALA A 126 8.46 21.31 -27.73
CA ALA A 126 8.65 20.51 -28.95
C ALA A 126 7.96 21.14 -30.19
N VAL A 127 6.79 21.74 -30.00
CA VAL A 127 6.07 22.42 -31.08
C VAL A 127 6.79 23.71 -31.53
N VAL A 128 7.19 24.55 -30.55
CA VAL A 128 7.88 25.82 -30.87
C VAL A 128 9.24 25.58 -31.55
N THR A 129 10.02 24.63 -31.02
CA THR A 129 11.33 24.29 -31.59
C THR A 129 11.22 23.52 -32.90
N GLY A 130 10.17 22.65 -33.04
CA GLY A 130 9.93 21.91 -34.29
C GLY A 130 9.50 22.78 -35.46
N LEU A 131 8.90 23.94 -35.20
CA LEU A 131 8.56 24.93 -36.23
C LEU A 131 9.82 25.63 -36.80
N LEU A 132 10.86 25.80 -35.96
CA LEU A 132 12.11 26.46 -36.30
C LEU A 132 13.18 25.48 -36.79
N LEU A 133 13.23 24.30 -36.24
CA LEU A 133 14.25 23.26 -36.48
C LEU A 133 13.57 21.90 -36.60
N TRP A 134 13.33 21.43 -37.81
CA TRP A 134 12.66 20.16 -38.13
C TRP A 134 13.01 18.96 -37.24
N PRO A 135 14.28 18.71 -36.81
CA PRO A 135 14.59 17.54 -35.94
C PRO A 135 14.11 17.66 -34.49
N CYS A 136 13.71 18.84 -34.00
CA CYS A 136 13.31 19.04 -32.61
C CYS A 136 11.92 18.45 -32.25
N ILE A 137 11.15 17.98 -33.22
CA ILE A 137 9.86 17.32 -33.02
C ILE A 137 10.01 15.94 -32.32
N PHE A 138 11.22 15.37 -32.32
CA PHE A 138 11.56 14.09 -31.70
C PHE A 138 11.94 14.21 -30.23
N ILE A 139 11.74 15.36 -29.56
CA ILE A 139 12.01 15.53 -28.14
C ILE A 139 10.98 14.68 -27.34
N PRO A 140 11.40 13.64 -26.62
CA PRO A 140 10.49 12.83 -25.83
C PRO A 140 10.03 13.59 -24.58
N GLY A 141 8.80 13.31 -24.14
CA GLY A 141 8.29 13.79 -22.84
C GLY A 141 8.98 13.12 -21.67
N THR A 142 8.80 13.67 -20.47
CA THR A 142 9.39 13.11 -19.24
C THR A 142 8.62 11.86 -18.82
N LYS A 143 9.37 10.84 -18.39
CA LYS A 143 8.83 9.57 -17.87
C LYS A 143 8.07 9.81 -16.57
N ALA A 144 7.00 9.04 -16.32
CA ALA A 144 6.38 8.93 -15.01
C ALA A 144 7.08 7.82 -14.23
N VAL A 145 7.67 8.17 -13.10
CA VAL A 145 8.43 7.27 -12.24
C VAL A 145 7.97 7.49 -10.80
N MET A 146 7.62 6.42 -10.12
CA MET A 146 7.41 6.39 -8.68
C MET A 146 8.66 5.75 -8.06
N PRO A 147 9.49 6.49 -7.33
CA PRO A 147 10.68 5.91 -6.69
C PRO A 147 10.29 5.00 -5.54
N ALA A 148 11.15 4.04 -5.19
CA ALA A 148 11.03 3.29 -3.95
C ALA A 148 11.04 4.24 -2.75
N GLY A 149 10.19 3.96 -1.74
CA GLY A 149 10.03 4.85 -0.59
C GLY A 149 9.10 6.05 -0.83
N TYR A 150 8.42 6.12 -1.99
CA TYR A 150 7.43 7.18 -2.24
C TYR A 150 6.30 7.07 -1.23
N GLU A 151 6.08 8.15 -0.48
CA GLU A 151 5.09 8.19 0.60
C GLU A 151 3.69 8.51 0.06
N VAL A 152 2.71 7.76 0.57
CA VAL A 152 1.28 7.90 0.27
C VAL A 152 0.50 7.79 1.56
N GLN A 153 -0.63 8.45 1.65
CA GLN A 153 -1.53 8.35 2.80
C GLN A 153 -2.80 7.59 2.39
N GLY A 154 -3.06 6.46 3.05
CA GLY A 154 -4.33 5.76 2.97
C GLY A 154 -5.28 6.26 4.06
N THR A 155 -6.54 6.54 3.70
CA THR A 155 -7.56 6.92 4.67
C THR A 155 -8.51 5.74 4.86
N VAL A 156 -8.70 5.29 6.09
CA VAL A 156 -9.62 4.18 6.42
C VAL A 156 -11.06 4.54 6.03
N ALA A 157 -11.70 3.71 5.22
CA ALA A 157 -13.02 3.97 4.66
C ALA A 157 -14.16 3.78 5.67
N SER A 158 -14.05 2.78 6.53
CA SER A 158 -15.07 2.40 7.50
C SER A 158 -14.45 2.02 8.83
N THR A 159 -15.20 2.15 9.90
CA THR A 159 -14.76 1.70 11.23
C THR A 159 -14.64 0.18 11.24
N VAL A 160 -13.49 -0.34 11.64
CA VAL A 160 -13.17 -1.76 11.67
C VAL A 160 -12.62 -2.14 13.04
N ASN A 161 -13.07 -3.28 13.57
CA ASN A 161 -12.50 -3.88 14.76
C ASN A 161 -11.40 -4.84 14.33
N VAL A 162 -10.20 -4.64 14.85
CA VAL A 162 -9.04 -5.50 14.59
C VAL A 162 -8.60 -6.15 15.90
N THR A 163 -8.15 -7.39 15.80
CA THR A 163 -7.60 -8.11 16.94
C THR A 163 -6.08 -7.92 16.94
N THR A 164 -5.54 -7.34 18.01
CA THR A 164 -4.10 -7.16 18.18
C THR A 164 -3.55 -8.24 19.11
N GLU A 165 -2.38 -8.77 18.76
CA GLU A 165 -1.63 -9.67 19.66
C GLU A 165 -1.01 -8.91 20.83
#